data_4ba9d681326f54efdd5146dec3556923
#
_entry.id   4ba9d681326f54efdd5146dec3556923
#
_cell.length_a   1.000
_cell.length_b   1.000
_cell.length_c   1.000
_cell.angle_alpha   90.00
_cell.angle_beta   90.00
_cell.angle_gamma   90.00
#
_symmetry.space_group_name_H-M   'P 1'
#
loop_
_entity.id
_entity.type
_entity.pdbx_description
1 polymer ?
#
loop_
_entity_poly.entity_id
_entity_poly.type
_entity_poly.pdbx_seq_one_letter_code
_entity_poly.pdbx_strand_id
1 'polypeptide(L)'
;MRKLSEVKGEEALDVLAEILEPIVEIAEDEEVRAGFDTNVAKCVAIALKKYKKQILEIFASINGKSVKETSEEIDLLSLPSYIVDVLSEPAVRRLFT
;
A
#
# COMPACT_ATOMS: atom_id res chain seq x y z
N MET A 1 -8.99 -10.55 -3.59
CA MET A 1 -8.33 -9.77 -2.50
C MET A 1 -9.18 -8.56 -2.14
N ARG A 2 -9.21 -8.19 -0.86
CA ARG A 2 -10.03 -7.08 -0.38
C ARG A 2 -9.32 -5.73 -0.55
N LYS A 3 -10.07 -4.68 -0.89
CA LYS A 3 -9.54 -3.31 -0.99
C LYS A 3 -9.64 -2.61 0.36
N LEU A 4 -8.78 -1.61 0.58
CA LEU A 4 -8.81 -0.81 1.81
C LEU A 4 -10.18 -0.16 2.02
N SER A 5 -10.80 0.34 0.95
CA SER A 5 -12.13 0.96 1.00
C SER A 5 -13.25 -0.01 1.40
N GLU A 6 -13.01 -1.30 1.33
CA GLU A 6 -13.98 -2.33 1.71
C GLU A 6 -13.89 -2.72 3.19
N VAL A 7 -12.83 -2.28 3.89
CA VAL A 7 -12.66 -2.56 5.32
C VAL A 7 -13.50 -1.59 6.14
N LYS A 8 -14.32 -2.10 7.05
CA LYS A 8 -15.31 -1.31 7.81
C LYS A 8 -15.17 -1.51 9.32
N GLY A 9 -15.73 -0.56 10.07
CA GLY A 9 -15.87 -0.66 11.52
C GLY A 9 -14.54 -0.64 12.27
N GLU A 10 -14.48 -1.35 13.37
CA GLU A 10 -13.27 -1.45 14.20
C GLU A 10 -12.07 -2.01 13.41
N GLU A 11 -12.34 -2.95 12.52
CA GLU A 11 -11.30 -3.52 11.68
C GLU A 11 -10.61 -2.46 10.83
N ALA A 12 -11.36 -1.47 10.36
CA ALA A 12 -10.79 -0.37 9.57
C ALA A 12 -9.75 0.42 10.39
N LEU A 13 -10.02 0.64 11.68
CA LEU A 13 -9.08 1.32 12.57
C LEU A 13 -7.81 0.51 12.76
N ASP A 14 -7.97 -0.79 13.01
CA ASP A 14 -6.84 -1.70 13.21
C ASP A 14 -5.97 -1.81 11.95
N VAL A 15 -6.60 -1.98 10.79
CA VAL A 15 -5.90 -2.10 9.51
C VAL A 15 -5.16 -0.81 9.20
N LEU A 16 -5.78 0.35 9.35
CA LEU A 16 -5.13 1.63 9.08
C LEU A 16 -3.89 1.80 9.97
N ALA A 17 -4.02 1.49 11.26
CA ALA A 17 -2.88 1.57 12.18
C ALA A 17 -1.75 0.62 11.76
N GLU A 18 -2.07 -0.60 11.34
CA GLU A 18 -1.08 -1.59 10.91
C GLU A 18 -0.35 -1.19 9.62
N ILE A 19 -1.06 -0.64 8.65
CA ILE A 19 -0.46 -0.31 7.35
C ILE A 19 0.35 0.98 7.38
N LEU A 20 0.05 1.91 8.28
CA LEU A 20 0.77 3.19 8.34
C LEU A 20 2.25 3.00 8.64
N GLU A 21 2.61 2.05 9.49
CA GLU A 21 4.01 1.81 9.84
C GLU A 21 4.88 1.43 8.62
N PRO A 22 4.56 0.39 7.85
CA PRO A 22 5.33 0.08 6.64
C PRO A 22 5.22 1.16 5.56
N ILE A 23 4.10 1.87 5.49
CA ILE A 23 3.94 2.98 4.53
C ILE A 23 4.89 4.13 4.88
N VAL A 24 5.07 4.45 6.16
CA VAL A 24 6.02 5.48 6.60
C VAL A 24 7.44 5.12 6.18
N GLU A 25 7.84 3.85 6.30
CA GLU A 25 9.16 3.40 5.85
C GLU A 25 9.36 3.68 4.36
N ILE A 26 8.34 3.41 3.54
CA ILE A 26 8.38 3.66 2.10
C ILE A 26 8.43 5.17 1.82
N ALA A 27 7.63 5.96 2.54
CA ALA A 27 7.53 7.40 2.35
C ALA A 27 8.81 8.15 2.77
N GLU A 28 9.62 7.57 3.63
CA GLU A 28 10.90 8.15 4.03
C GLU A 28 11.98 8.00 2.95
N ASP A 29 11.78 7.16 1.95
CA ASP A 29 12.69 7.00 0.83
C ASP A 29 12.61 8.24 -0.06
N GLU A 30 13.73 8.93 -0.24
CA GLU A 30 13.79 10.19 -0.99
C GLU A 30 13.42 10.02 -2.47
N GLU A 31 13.80 8.91 -3.09
CA GLU A 31 13.46 8.64 -4.49
C GLU A 31 11.98 8.45 -4.67
N VAL A 32 11.35 7.72 -3.75
CA VAL A 32 9.91 7.46 -3.78
C VAL A 32 9.16 8.78 -3.58
N ARG A 33 9.54 9.54 -2.56
CA ARG A 33 8.88 10.81 -2.23
C ARG A 33 9.01 11.83 -3.36
N ALA A 34 10.21 11.97 -3.93
CA ALA A 34 10.45 12.92 -5.01
C ALA A 34 9.63 12.57 -6.27
N GLY A 35 9.43 11.29 -6.54
CA GLY A 35 8.67 10.85 -7.70
C GLY A 35 7.15 10.97 -7.56
N PHE A 36 6.66 11.06 -6.33
CA PHE A 36 5.21 11.01 -6.08
C PHE A 36 4.43 12.14 -6.78
N ASP A 37 4.95 13.36 -6.73
CA ASP A 37 4.29 14.52 -7.33
C ASP A 37 4.58 14.70 -8.82
N THR A 38 5.70 14.16 -9.31
CA THR A 38 6.13 14.38 -10.70
C THR A 38 5.83 13.19 -11.61
N ASN A 39 5.97 11.97 -11.11
CA ASN A 39 5.73 10.77 -11.90
C ASN A 39 5.34 9.62 -10.96
N VAL A 40 4.05 9.54 -10.67
CA VAL A 40 3.50 8.52 -9.75
C VAL A 40 3.82 7.10 -10.21
N ALA A 41 3.77 6.83 -11.52
CA ALA A 41 4.08 5.50 -12.04
C ALA A 41 5.52 5.09 -11.72
N LYS A 42 6.47 6.00 -11.87
CA LYS A 42 7.87 5.75 -11.53
C LYS A 42 8.06 5.55 -10.04
N CYS A 43 7.39 6.36 -9.23
CA CYS A 43 7.39 6.25 -7.77
C CYS A 43 6.92 4.86 -7.33
N VAL A 44 5.80 4.41 -7.88
CA VAL A 44 5.23 3.08 -7.58
C VAL A 44 6.20 1.97 -8.01
N ALA A 45 6.82 2.11 -9.19
CA ALA A 45 7.77 1.12 -9.68
C ALA A 45 8.99 0.98 -8.76
N ILE A 46 9.52 2.10 -8.27
CA ILE A 46 10.64 2.09 -7.32
C ILE A 46 10.23 1.41 -6.01
N ALA A 47 9.05 1.77 -5.49
CA ALA A 47 8.53 1.19 -4.25
C ALA A 47 8.32 -0.32 -4.37
N LEU A 48 7.77 -0.78 -5.49
CA LEU A 48 7.55 -2.21 -5.74
C LEU A 48 8.86 -2.99 -5.77
N LYS A 49 9.93 -2.40 -6.29
CA LYS A 49 11.24 -3.05 -6.35
C LYS A 49 11.96 -3.05 -5.01
N LYS A 50 11.98 -1.91 -4.33
CA LYS A 50 12.74 -1.74 -3.08
C LYS A 50 12.00 -2.27 -1.85
N TYR A 51 10.69 -2.15 -1.82
CA TYR A 51 9.86 -2.40 -0.62
C TYR A 51 8.84 -3.52 -0.82
N LYS A 52 9.20 -4.50 -1.61
CA LYS A 52 8.32 -5.63 -1.93
C LYS A 52 7.73 -6.30 -0.67
N LYS A 53 8.57 -6.52 0.34
CA LYS A 53 8.14 -7.15 1.59
C LYS A 53 7.13 -6.28 2.32
N GLN A 54 7.40 -4.98 2.46
CA GLN A 54 6.52 -4.04 3.13
C GLN A 54 5.19 -3.91 2.41
N ILE A 55 5.22 -3.90 1.08
CA ILE A 55 4.00 -3.82 0.27
C ILE A 55 3.15 -5.08 0.45
N LEU A 56 3.77 -6.26 0.50
CA LEU A 56 3.04 -7.49 0.78
C LEU A 56 2.41 -7.47 2.18
N GLU A 57 3.11 -6.94 3.17
CA GLU A 57 2.58 -6.79 4.53
C GLU A 57 1.37 -5.85 4.55
N ILE A 58 1.42 -4.75 3.81
CA ILE A 58 0.31 -3.81 3.68
C ILE A 58 -0.92 -4.50 3.10
N PHE A 59 -0.75 -5.19 1.98
CA PHE A 59 -1.87 -5.88 1.35
C PHE A 59 -2.40 -7.05 2.19
N ALA A 60 -1.54 -7.76 2.90
CA ALA A 60 -1.96 -8.84 3.79
C ALA A 60 -2.84 -8.30 4.92
N SER A 61 -2.45 -7.17 5.51
CA SER A 61 -3.24 -6.52 6.57
C SER A 61 -4.61 -6.10 6.04
N ILE A 62 -4.65 -5.45 4.87
CA ILE A 62 -5.90 -5.04 4.23
C ILE A 62 -6.78 -6.24 3.91
N ASN A 63 -6.17 -7.32 3.42
CA ASN A 63 -6.89 -8.54 3.03
C ASN A 63 -7.37 -9.37 4.23
N GLY A 64 -6.79 -9.14 5.40
CA GLY A 64 -7.13 -9.89 6.59
C GLY A 64 -6.65 -11.34 6.54
N LYS A 65 -5.59 -11.60 5.78
CA LYS A 65 -4.99 -12.92 5.59
C LYS A 65 -3.48 -12.86 5.77
N SER A 66 -2.82 -14.01 5.77
CA SER A 66 -1.36 -14.05 5.87
C SER A 66 -0.70 -13.48 4.62
N VAL A 67 0.58 -13.13 4.73
CA VAL A 67 1.37 -12.67 3.58
C VAL A 67 1.40 -13.74 2.49
N LYS A 68 1.56 -15.01 2.88
CA LYS A 68 1.58 -16.12 1.91
C LYS A 68 0.27 -16.23 1.15
N GLU A 69 -0.86 -16.25 1.86
CA GLU A 69 -2.18 -16.35 1.23
C GLU A 69 -2.45 -15.16 0.32
N THR A 70 -2.10 -13.96 0.79
CA THR A 70 -2.30 -12.74 0.02
C THR A 70 -1.45 -12.73 -1.24
N SER A 71 -0.19 -13.16 -1.16
CA SER A 71 0.67 -13.21 -2.33
C SER A 71 0.14 -14.12 -3.42
N GLU A 72 -0.56 -15.19 -3.04
CA GLU A 72 -1.18 -16.11 -3.99
C GLU A 72 -2.40 -15.51 -4.69
N GLU A 73 -3.03 -14.50 -4.09
CA GLU A 73 -4.20 -13.83 -4.65
C GLU A 73 -3.86 -12.62 -5.53
N ILE A 74 -2.63 -12.12 -5.46
CA ILE A 74 -2.21 -10.96 -6.25
C ILE A 74 -1.99 -11.38 -7.70
N ASP A 75 -2.61 -10.63 -8.62
CA ASP A 75 -2.37 -10.81 -10.04
C ASP A 75 -2.08 -9.45 -10.70
N LEU A 76 -1.40 -9.50 -11.83
CA LEU A 76 -0.91 -8.30 -12.51
C LEU A 76 -2.04 -7.38 -12.98
N LEU A 77 -3.17 -7.94 -13.39
CA LEU A 77 -4.26 -7.14 -13.97
C LEU A 77 -5.03 -6.35 -12.93
N SER A 78 -5.19 -6.91 -11.72
CA SER A 78 -5.95 -6.24 -10.66
C SER A 78 -5.07 -5.42 -9.72
N LEU A 79 -3.77 -5.67 -9.67
CA LEU A 79 -2.85 -5.00 -8.75
C LEU A 79 -2.91 -3.46 -8.83
N PRO A 80 -2.92 -2.83 -10.03
CA PRO A 80 -2.98 -1.37 -10.10
C PRO A 80 -4.19 -0.76 -9.37
N SER A 81 -5.35 -1.39 -9.41
CA SER A 81 -6.54 -0.85 -8.75
C SER A 81 -6.41 -0.90 -7.22
N TYR A 82 -5.75 -1.90 -6.68
CA TYR A 82 -5.48 -1.97 -5.24
C TYR A 82 -4.48 -0.92 -4.78
N ILE A 83 -3.46 -0.66 -5.60
CA ILE A 83 -2.47 0.39 -5.33
C ILE A 83 -3.13 1.76 -5.32
N VAL A 84 -3.95 2.05 -6.33
CA VAL A 84 -4.68 3.33 -6.42
C VAL A 84 -5.61 3.50 -5.22
N ASP A 85 -6.29 2.44 -4.81
CA ASP A 85 -7.20 2.47 -3.68
C ASP A 85 -6.46 2.88 -2.38
N VAL A 86 -5.29 2.30 -2.12
CA VAL A 86 -4.47 2.65 -0.95
C VAL A 86 -3.99 4.11 -1.04
N LEU A 87 -3.49 4.53 -2.20
CA LEU A 87 -2.99 5.89 -2.41
C LEU A 87 -4.09 6.95 -2.37
N SER A 88 -5.35 6.56 -2.51
CA SER A 88 -6.49 7.48 -2.43
C SER A 88 -6.89 7.79 -1.00
N GLU A 89 -6.40 7.03 -0.02
CA GLU A 89 -6.70 7.27 1.38
C GLU A 89 -5.97 8.54 1.84
N PRO A 90 -6.68 9.57 2.38
CA PRO A 90 -6.08 10.86 2.72
C PRO A 90 -4.89 10.79 3.68
N ALA A 91 -4.94 9.93 4.70
CA ALA A 91 -3.85 9.78 5.66
C ALA A 91 -2.60 9.23 4.98
N VAL A 92 -2.78 8.30 4.05
CA VAL A 92 -1.68 7.71 3.28
C VAL A 92 -1.06 8.75 2.35
N ARG A 93 -1.89 9.49 1.61
CA ARG A 93 -1.40 10.53 0.68
C ARG A 93 -0.56 11.58 1.38
N ARG A 94 -0.94 12.00 2.57
CA ARG A 94 -0.20 13.00 3.33
C ARG A 94 1.21 12.59 3.66
N LEU A 95 1.49 11.30 3.78
CA LEU A 95 2.84 10.81 4.07
C LEU A 95 3.78 11.04 2.90
N PHE A 96 3.27 11.15 1.69
CA PHE A 96 4.06 11.36 0.47
C PHE A 96 4.10 12.82 0.01
N THR A 97 3.30 13.66 0.61
CA THR A 97 3.26 15.09 0.30
C THR A 97 3.72 15.94 1.48
#